data_873bdee12c40fe8a25d712e0dd91d295
#
_entry.id   873bdee12c40fe8a25d712e0dd91d295
#
_cell.length_a   1.000
_cell.length_b   1.000
_cell.length_c   1.000
_cell.angle_alpha   90.00
_cell.angle_beta   90.00
_cell.angle_gamma   90.00
#
_symmetry.space_group_name_H-M   'P 1'
#
loop_
_entity.id
_entity.type
_entity.pdbx_description
1 polymer ?
#
loop_
_entity_poly.entity_id
_entity_poly.type
_entity_poly.pdbx_seq_one_letter_code
_entity_poly.pdbx_strand_id
1 'polypeptide(L)'
;IAFICVKSYDTEWATHLIKPYLAPDGYCVSLQNCINEERIAAIVGWGKTLGSIASLIAAELEAPGRIQRMVPLGGDKHTVFRVGEPHGRVTPRAEEVAALLRNADSAKVTTNLWGERWSKLVINSMRNGLSAATGLSGNQRDGAEETRSVSIRLGSQAVRVVWPPTRICLVSAGV
;
A
#
# COMPACT_ATOMS: atom_id res chain seq x y z
N ILE A 1 -8.97 -15.72 -6.15
CA ILE A 1 -8.34 -14.52 -5.55
C ILE A 1 -8.91 -13.29 -6.23
N ALA A 2 -9.31 -12.29 -5.45
CA ALA A 2 -9.77 -11.01 -5.97
C ALA A 2 -8.85 -9.87 -5.46
N PHE A 3 -8.19 -9.17 -6.38
CA PHE A 3 -7.41 -7.98 -6.04
C PHE A 3 -8.31 -6.74 -6.04
N ILE A 4 -8.37 -6.05 -4.90
CA ILE A 4 -9.06 -4.77 -4.76
C ILE A 4 -8.02 -3.67 -5.02
N CYS A 5 -8.10 -3.05 -6.21
CA CYS A 5 -7.14 -2.06 -6.70
C CYS A 5 -7.78 -0.69 -6.97
N VAL A 6 -9.05 -0.52 -6.65
CA VAL A 6 -9.78 0.75 -6.81
C VAL A 6 -9.28 1.82 -5.84
N LYS A 7 -9.68 3.07 -6.04
CA LYS A 7 -9.42 4.14 -5.07
C LYS A 7 -10.06 3.82 -3.72
N SER A 8 -9.46 4.30 -2.63
CA SER A 8 -9.86 3.94 -1.26
C SER A 8 -11.36 4.18 -0.96
N TYR A 9 -11.96 5.23 -1.54
CA TYR A 9 -13.37 5.54 -1.37
C TYR A 9 -14.33 4.55 -2.07
N ASP A 10 -13.84 3.77 -3.04
CA ASP A 10 -14.62 2.75 -3.76
C ASP A 10 -14.43 1.34 -3.17
N THR A 11 -13.68 1.19 -2.08
CA THR A 11 -13.34 -0.12 -1.50
C THR A 11 -14.56 -0.95 -1.17
N GLU A 12 -15.53 -0.37 -0.48
CA GLU A 12 -16.74 -1.06 -0.04
C GLU A 12 -17.59 -1.49 -1.24
N TRP A 13 -17.78 -0.57 -2.20
CA TRP A 13 -18.51 -0.87 -3.44
C TRP A 13 -17.87 -2.04 -4.20
N ALA A 14 -16.55 -2.00 -4.44
CA ALA A 14 -15.84 -3.04 -5.16
C ALA A 14 -15.89 -4.39 -4.41
N THR A 15 -15.81 -4.34 -3.07
CA THR A 15 -15.87 -5.55 -2.24
C THR A 15 -17.27 -6.16 -2.26
N HIS A 16 -18.33 -5.36 -2.21
CA HIS A 16 -19.71 -5.85 -2.37
C HIS A 16 -19.94 -6.44 -3.76
N LEU A 17 -19.41 -5.80 -4.81
CA LEU A 17 -19.52 -6.26 -6.18
C LEU A 17 -18.89 -7.65 -6.38
N ILE A 18 -17.70 -7.90 -5.83
CA ILE A 18 -16.99 -9.16 -6.01
C ILE A 18 -17.45 -10.27 -5.05
N LYS A 19 -18.02 -9.93 -3.89
CA LYS A 19 -18.42 -10.90 -2.85
C LYS A 19 -19.23 -12.09 -3.37
N PRO A 20 -20.27 -11.92 -4.23
CA PRO A 20 -21.06 -13.05 -4.74
C PRO A 20 -20.27 -14.03 -5.61
N TYR A 21 -19.14 -13.58 -6.17
CA TYR A 21 -18.30 -14.35 -7.08
C TYR A 21 -17.09 -15.01 -6.40
N LEU A 22 -16.88 -14.75 -5.11
CA LEU A 22 -15.82 -15.40 -4.37
C LEU A 22 -16.15 -16.87 -4.10
N ALA A 23 -15.23 -17.76 -4.46
CA ALA A 23 -15.31 -19.17 -4.07
C ALA A 23 -15.38 -19.32 -2.54
N PRO A 24 -15.84 -20.46 -2.01
CA PRO A 24 -15.90 -20.71 -0.56
C PRO A 24 -14.57 -20.48 0.15
N ASP A 25 -13.45 -20.86 -0.46
CA ASP A 25 -12.06 -20.64 -0.03
C ASP A 25 -11.40 -19.39 -0.62
N GLY A 26 -12.13 -18.65 -1.47
CA GLY A 26 -11.67 -17.43 -2.09
C GLY A 26 -11.51 -16.27 -1.12
N TYR A 27 -10.62 -15.34 -1.43
CA TYR A 27 -10.30 -14.18 -0.59
C TYR A 27 -9.97 -12.93 -1.40
N CYS A 28 -10.07 -11.78 -0.73
CA CYS A 28 -9.72 -10.47 -1.27
C CYS A 28 -8.32 -10.03 -0.83
N VAL A 29 -7.58 -9.42 -1.74
CA VAL A 29 -6.28 -8.81 -1.48
C VAL A 29 -6.38 -7.31 -1.68
N SER A 30 -6.21 -6.52 -0.62
CA SER A 30 -6.11 -5.07 -0.72
C SER A 30 -4.75 -4.67 -1.31
N LEU A 31 -4.70 -4.26 -2.57
CA LEU A 31 -3.50 -3.71 -3.22
C LEU A 31 -3.62 -2.18 -3.38
N GLN A 32 -4.24 -1.55 -2.41
CA GLN A 32 -4.55 -0.13 -2.41
C GLN A 32 -3.56 0.66 -1.54
N ASN A 33 -3.49 1.97 -1.77
CA ASN A 33 -2.94 2.88 -0.77
C ASN A 33 -3.91 3.02 0.42
N CYS A 34 -3.45 3.59 1.51
CA CYS A 34 -4.19 3.73 2.77
C CYS A 34 -4.38 2.39 3.50
N ILE A 35 -5.30 2.37 4.45
CA ILE A 35 -5.65 1.23 5.31
C ILE A 35 -7.09 0.87 4.99
N ASN A 36 -7.30 -0.17 4.19
CA ASN A 36 -8.63 -0.56 3.70
C ASN A 36 -9.03 -1.98 4.10
N GLU A 37 -8.15 -2.72 4.77
CA GLU A 37 -8.39 -4.10 5.18
C GLU A 37 -9.62 -4.23 6.08
N GLU A 38 -9.83 -3.28 7.00
CA GLU A 38 -11.01 -3.26 7.88
C GLU A 38 -12.32 -3.13 7.10
N ARG A 39 -12.34 -2.27 6.07
CA ARG A 39 -13.51 -2.09 5.20
C ARG A 39 -13.82 -3.35 4.40
N ILE A 40 -12.80 -4.01 3.86
CA ILE A 40 -12.95 -5.29 3.16
C ILE A 40 -13.43 -6.36 4.14
N ALA A 41 -12.82 -6.45 5.31
CA ALA A 41 -13.16 -7.44 6.33
C ALA A 41 -14.58 -7.27 6.90
N ALA A 42 -15.09 -6.04 6.97
CA ALA A 42 -16.48 -5.79 7.35
C ALA A 42 -17.51 -6.45 6.40
N ILE A 43 -17.11 -6.68 5.14
CA ILE A 43 -17.99 -7.22 4.10
C ILE A 43 -17.79 -8.74 3.89
N VAL A 44 -16.53 -9.19 3.83
CA VAL A 44 -16.19 -10.60 3.53
C VAL A 44 -15.62 -11.36 4.72
N GLY A 45 -15.36 -10.69 5.84
CA GLY A 45 -14.74 -11.25 7.04
C GLY A 45 -13.21 -11.24 6.99
N TRP A 46 -12.59 -11.19 8.18
CA TRP A 46 -11.12 -11.20 8.31
C TRP A 46 -10.47 -12.45 7.71
N GLY A 47 -11.15 -13.61 7.80
CA GLY A 47 -10.67 -14.85 7.20
C GLY A 47 -10.53 -14.81 5.68
N LYS A 48 -11.17 -13.86 5.01
CA LYS A 48 -11.11 -13.66 3.56
C LYS A 48 -10.42 -12.35 3.16
N THR A 49 -9.64 -11.75 4.05
CA THR A 49 -8.95 -10.48 3.82
C THR A 49 -7.45 -10.64 3.94
N LEU A 50 -6.73 -10.17 2.94
CA LEU A 50 -5.26 -10.12 2.88
C LEU A 50 -4.84 -8.73 2.44
N GLY A 51 -3.69 -8.26 2.90
CA GLY A 51 -3.13 -6.97 2.50
C GLY A 51 -1.88 -7.11 1.63
N SER A 52 -1.71 -6.19 0.69
CA SER A 52 -0.47 -6.03 -0.05
C SER A 52 -0.12 -4.56 -0.19
N ILE A 53 1.10 -4.20 0.17
CA ILE A 53 1.64 -2.85 0.03
C ILE A 53 2.49 -2.79 -1.23
N ALA A 54 2.24 -1.83 -2.12
CA ALA A 54 3.11 -1.52 -3.24
C ALA A 54 3.92 -0.25 -2.93
N SER A 55 5.24 -0.32 -3.01
CA SER A 55 6.15 0.79 -2.70
C SER A 55 7.13 1.00 -3.85
N LEU A 56 7.55 2.25 -4.08
CA LEU A 56 8.53 2.60 -5.12
C LEU A 56 8.12 2.09 -6.52
N ILE A 57 6.82 2.09 -6.81
CA ILE A 57 6.26 1.81 -8.13
C ILE A 57 5.39 2.98 -8.56
N ALA A 58 5.53 3.38 -9.81
CA ALA A 58 4.70 4.38 -10.46
C ALA A 58 4.33 3.91 -11.85
N ALA A 59 3.07 4.08 -12.21
CA ALA A 59 2.55 3.80 -13.51
C ALA A 59 1.59 4.92 -13.94
N GLU A 60 1.59 5.23 -15.22
CA GLU A 60 0.74 6.22 -15.85
C GLU A 60 -0.15 5.57 -16.90
N LEU A 61 -1.39 6.00 -16.97
CA LEU A 61 -2.31 5.62 -18.03
C LEU A 61 -2.16 6.63 -19.19
N GLU A 62 -1.41 6.27 -20.21
CA GLU A 62 -1.20 7.13 -21.38
C GLU A 62 -2.45 7.25 -22.26
N ALA A 63 -3.18 6.16 -22.39
CA ALA A 63 -4.41 6.07 -23.16
C ALA A 63 -5.25 4.87 -22.68
N PRO A 64 -6.53 4.76 -23.03
CA PRO A 64 -7.33 3.58 -22.69
C PRO A 64 -6.61 2.28 -23.10
N GLY A 65 -6.35 1.41 -22.11
CA GLY A 65 -5.65 0.14 -22.30
C GLY A 65 -4.12 0.25 -22.46
N ARG A 66 -3.53 1.45 -22.42
CA ARG A 66 -2.08 1.66 -22.54
C ARG A 66 -1.50 2.23 -21.26
N ILE A 67 -0.76 1.39 -20.53
CA ILE A 67 -0.13 1.74 -19.27
C ILE A 67 1.38 1.80 -19.45
N GLN A 68 1.99 2.90 -19.02
CA GLN A 68 3.44 3.05 -18.95
C GLN A 68 3.93 2.96 -17.52
N ARG A 69 4.96 2.16 -17.30
CA ARG A 69 5.69 2.14 -16.04
C ARG A 69 6.70 3.27 -16.02
N MET A 70 6.65 4.13 -14.98
CA MET A 70 7.47 5.35 -14.86
C MET A 70 8.77 5.13 -14.11
N VAL A 71 8.96 3.97 -13.47
CA VAL A 71 10.15 3.63 -12.69
C VAL A 71 10.71 2.27 -13.09
N PRO A 72 12.03 2.07 -13.02
CA PRO A 72 12.65 0.77 -13.26
C PRO A 72 12.09 -0.32 -12.34
N LEU A 73 12.29 -1.59 -12.73
CA LEU A 73 11.98 -2.73 -11.86
C LEU A 73 12.82 -2.66 -10.58
N GLY A 74 12.22 -3.01 -9.46
CA GLY A 74 12.90 -3.11 -8.16
C GLY A 74 13.96 -4.19 -8.15
N GLY A 75 13.66 -5.35 -8.72
CA GLY A 75 14.56 -6.49 -8.77
C GLY A 75 15.14 -6.81 -7.41
N ASP A 76 16.48 -6.93 -7.33
CA ASP A 76 17.19 -7.19 -6.09
C ASP A 76 17.49 -5.93 -5.26
N LYS A 77 17.26 -4.74 -5.82
CA LYS A 77 17.59 -3.46 -5.16
C LYS A 77 16.62 -3.11 -4.04
N HIS A 78 15.34 -3.40 -4.23
CA HIS A 78 14.31 -3.16 -3.22
C HIS A 78 13.06 -4.01 -3.46
N THR A 79 12.33 -4.29 -2.39
CA THR A 79 11.06 -5.03 -2.48
C THR A 79 9.92 -4.08 -2.81
N VAL A 80 9.28 -4.28 -3.96
CA VAL A 80 8.14 -3.47 -4.42
C VAL A 80 6.85 -3.89 -3.72
N PHE A 81 6.56 -5.18 -3.66
CA PHE A 81 5.33 -5.69 -3.04
C PHE A 81 5.61 -6.40 -1.72
N ARG A 82 4.84 -6.07 -0.69
CA ARG A 82 4.86 -6.76 0.58
C ARG A 82 3.46 -7.26 0.90
N VAL A 83 3.32 -8.58 0.97
CA VAL A 83 2.05 -9.26 1.22
C VAL A 83 2.00 -9.69 2.68
N GLY A 84 0.89 -9.43 3.37
CA GLY A 84 0.78 -9.79 4.78
C GLY A 84 -0.64 -10.12 5.20
N GLU A 85 -0.71 -11.02 6.17
CA GLU A 85 -1.94 -11.33 6.88
C GLU A 85 -2.23 -10.27 7.94
N PRO A 86 -3.50 -9.90 8.15
CA PRO A 86 -3.88 -8.99 9.24
C PRO A 86 -3.42 -9.44 10.62
N HIS A 87 -3.32 -10.75 10.85
CA HIS A 87 -2.86 -11.33 12.11
C HIS A 87 -1.33 -11.52 12.22
N GLY A 88 -0.56 -11.14 11.17
CA GLY A 88 0.90 -11.14 11.18
C GLY A 88 1.60 -12.50 11.02
N ARG A 89 0.88 -13.58 10.73
CA ARG A 89 1.49 -14.89 10.46
C ARG A 89 1.79 -15.07 8.98
N VAL A 90 2.84 -15.84 8.66
CA VAL A 90 3.09 -16.31 7.31
C VAL A 90 2.12 -17.46 7.01
N THR A 91 1.42 -17.37 5.88
CA THR A 91 0.45 -18.37 5.45
C THR A 91 0.70 -18.79 4.00
N PRO A 92 0.25 -20.01 3.59
CA PRO A 92 0.38 -20.45 2.20
C PRO A 92 -0.26 -19.48 1.21
N ARG A 93 -1.42 -18.88 1.52
CA ARG A 93 -2.07 -17.92 0.64
C ARG A 93 -1.30 -16.58 0.51
N ALA A 94 -0.60 -16.15 1.57
CA ALA A 94 0.27 -14.97 1.49
C ALA A 94 1.48 -15.23 0.58
N GLU A 95 2.06 -16.43 0.65
CA GLU A 95 3.13 -16.84 -0.25
C GLU A 95 2.65 -16.99 -1.70
N GLU A 96 1.45 -17.54 -1.91
CA GLU A 96 0.82 -17.64 -3.23
C GLU A 96 0.66 -16.24 -3.86
N VAL A 97 0.11 -15.27 -3.13
CA VAL A 97 -0.05 -13.89 -3.61
C VAL A 97 1.30 -13.24 -3.88
N ALA A 98 2.29 -13.45 -3.01
CA ALA A 98 3.64 -12.95 -3.25
C ALA A 98 4.26 -13.57 -4.52
N ALA A 99 4.06 -14.87 -4.75
CA ALA A 99 4.50 -15.54 -5.97
C ALA A 99 3.83 -14.98 -7.23
N LEU A 100 2.53 -14.71 -7.19
CA LEU A 100 1.81 -14.07 -8.28
C LEU A 100 2.37 -12.66 -8.58
N LEU A 101 2.60 -11.85 -7.54
CA LEU A 101 3.11 -10.49 -7.68
C LEU A 101 4.56 -10.44 -8.17
N ARG A 102 5.37 -11.48 -7.95
CA ARG A 102 6.73 -11.59 -8.50
C ARG A 102 6.76 -11.60 -10.03
N ASN A 103 5.67 -11.94 -10.70
CA ASN A 103 5.58 -11.80 -12.17
C ASN A 103 5.53 -10.33 -12.61
N ALA A 104 5.14 -9.41 -11.75
CA ALA A 104 5.11 -7.98 -12.04
C ALA A 104 6.36 -7.25 -11.53
N ASP A 105 6.82 -7.58 -10.32
CA ASP A 105 8.04 -7.06 -9.72
C ASP A 105 8.38 -7.83 -8.43
N SER A 106 9.48 -7.47 -7.75
CA SER A 106 9.92 -8.07 -6.49
C SER A 106 8.81 -8.07 -5.43
N ALA A 107 8.56 -9.23 -4.82
CA ALA A 107 7.53 -9.41 -3.81
C ALA A 107 8.00 -10.36 -2.70
N LYS A 108 7.61 -10.05 -1.46
CA LYS A 108 7.85 -10.89 -0.29
C LYS A 108 6.67 -10.89 0.67
N VAL A 109 6.59 -11.91 1.52
CA VAL A 109 5.66 -11.91 2.64
C VAL A 109 6.22 -11.08 3.79
N THR A 110 5.34 -10.37 4.49
CA THR A 110 5.65 -9.62 5.72
C THR A 110 4.82 -10.13 6.89
N THR A 111 5.43 -10.15 8.07
CA THR A 111 4.74 -10.43 9.34
C THR A 111 4.25 -9.15 10.03
N ASN A 112 4.48 -8.00 9.43
CA ASN A 112 4.13 -6.68 9.98
C ASN A 112 3.33 -5.83 8.98
N LEU A 113 2.20 -6.37 8.49
CA LEU A 113 1.33 -5.67 7.54
C LEU A 113 0.97 -4.26 8.01
N TRP A 114 0.54 -4.13 9.26
CA TRP A 114 0.07 -2.85 9.80
C TRP A 114 1.19 -1.82 9.93
N GLY A 115 2.36 -2.22 10.42
CA GLY A 115 3.52 -1.32 10.50
C GLY A 115 3.94 -0.80 9.14
N GLU A 116 3.94 -1.66 8.12
CA GLU A 116 4.26 -1.26 6.75
C GLU A 116 3.18 -0.37 6.12
N ARG A 117 1.89 -0.64 6.39
CA ARG A 117 0.77 0.23 5.98
C ARG A 117 0.91 1.63 6.57
N TRP A 118 1.10 1.71 7.87
CA TRP A 118 1.25 2.98 8.56
C TRP A 118 2.50 3.74 8.13
N SER A 119 3.64 3.07 7.98
CA SER A 119 4.88 3.68 7.47
C SER A 119 4.66 4.32 6.10
N LYS A 120 4.01 3.60 5.17
CA LYS A 120 3.68 4.16 3.86
C LYS A 120 2.68 5.32 3.95
N LEU A 121 1.69 5.25 4.85
CA LEU A 121 0.72 6.33 5.03
C LEU A 121 1.38 7.61 5.56
N VAL A 122 2.32 7.50 6.49
CA VAL A 122 3.13 8.64 6.98
C VAL A 122 3.89 9.27 5.81
N ILE A 123 4.59 8.48 4.99
CA ILE A 123 5.31 9.01 3.81
C ILE A 123 4.36 9.71 2.84
N ASN A 124 3.19 9.13 2.57
CA ASN A 124 2.20 9.73 1.69
C ASN A 124 1.66 11.04 2.27
N SER A 125 1.44 11.12 3.59
CA SER A 125 0.98 12.35 4.25
C SER A 125 1.99 13.49 4.18
N MET A 126 3.28 13.15 4.22
CA MET A 126 4.37 14.11 4.05
C MET A 126 4.41 14.71 2.64
N ARG A 127 3.99 13.96 1.65
CA ARG A 127 4.33 14.22 0.24
C ARG A 127 3.14 14.63 -0.62
N ASN A 128 2.05 13.86 -0.57
CA ASN A 128 0.96 14.00 -1.54
C ASN A 128 0.23 15.33 -1.45
N GLY A 129 -0.13 15.74 -0.23
CA GLY A 129 -0.80 17.03 0.00
C GLY A 129 0.06 18.22 -0.40
N LEU A 130 1.36 18.17 -0.10
CA LEU A 130 2.30 19.22 -0.44
C LEU A 130 2.53 19.31 -1.96
N SER A 131 2.67 18.19 -2.66
CA SER A 131 2.75 18.18 -4.12
C SER A 131 1.46 18.71 -4.76
N ALA A 132 0.29 18.36 -4.24
CA ALA A 132 -0.98 18.86 -4.73
C ALA A 132 -1.12 20.39 -4.53
N ALA A 133 -0.67 20.91 -3.40
CA ALA A 133 -0.74 22.34 -3.08
C ALA A 133 0.26 23.20 -3.86
N THR A 134 1.44 22.65 -4.16
CA THR A 134 2.54 23.39 -4.79
C THR A 134 2.70 23.14 -6.29
N GLY A 135 2.12 22.05 -6.81
CA GLY A 135 2.35 21.58 -8.19
C GLY A 135 3.75 20.99 -8.41
N LEU A 136 4.59 20.92 -7.37
CA LEU A 136 5.97 20.41 -7.51
C LEU A 136 6.01 18.89 -7.65
N SER A 137 6.87 18.42 -8.54
CA SER A 137 7.21 16.99 -8.61
C SER A 137 7.94 16.52 -7.34
N GLY A 138 8.04 15.21 -7.15
CA GLY A 138 8.72 14.63 -6.00
C GLY A 138 10.14 15.16 -5.80
N ASN A 139 10.94 15.18 -6.88
CA ASN A 139 12.34 15.62 -6.83
C ASN A 139 12.47 17.13 -6.54
N GLN A 140 11.64 17.97 -7.16
CA GLN A 140 11.63 19.40 -6.91
C GLN A 140 11.25 19.74 -5.47
N ARG A 141 10.21 19.07 -4.95
CA ARG A 141 9.74 19.25 -3.57
C ARG A 141 10.80 18.82 -2.56
N ASP A 142 11.41 17.65 -2.76
CA ASP A 142 12.38 17.09 -1.82
C ASP A 142 13.74 17.85 -1.86
N GLY A 143 14.01 18.60 -2.94
CA GLY A 143 15.20 19.43 -3.10
C GLY A 143 15.09 20.86 -2.56
N ALA A 144 13.89 21.35 -2.26
CA ALA A 144 13.68 22.70 -1.74
C ALA A 144 13.55 22.70 -0.21
N GLU A 145 14.32 23.55 0.48
CA GLU A 145 14.39 23.58 1.97
C GLU A 145 13.03 23.94 2.59
N GLU A 146 12.29 24.87 1.99
CA GLU A 146 10.97 25.32 2.47
C GLU A 146 9.97 24.19 2.48
N THR A 147 9.89 23.43 1.40
CA THR A 147 8.99 22.28 1.28
C THR A 147 9.44 21.10 2.15
N ARG A 148 10.75 20.91 2.32
CA ARG A 148 11.31 19.91 3.21
C ARG A 148 10.91 20.14 4.67
N SER A 149 11.01 21.37 5.16
CA SER A 149 10.59 21.73 6.53
C SER A 149 9.10 21.42 6.76
N VAL A 150 8.23 21.76 5.81
CA VAL A 150 6.79 21.46 5.88
C VAL A 150 6.55 19.94 5.83
N SER A 151 7.24 19.22 4.94
CA SER A 151 7.15 17.76 4.86
C SER A 151 7.46 17.08 6.20
N ILE A 152 8.55 17.50 6.86
CA ILE A 152 8.96 16.95 8.18
C ILE A 152 7.89 17.23 9.23
N ARG A 153 7.31 18.42 9.26
CA ARG A 153 6.22 18.76 10.20
C ARG A 153 4.98 17.90 9.98
N LEU A 154 4.56 17.70 8.72
CA LEU A 154 3.44 16.82 8.37
C LEU A 154 3.71 15.38 8.80
N GLY A 155 4.90 14.87 8.51
CA GLY A 155 5.32 13.53 8.95
C GLY A 155 5.30 13.38 10.47
N SER A 156 5.81 14.40 11.20
CA SER A 156 5.80 14.39 12.66
C SER A 156 4.39 14.35 13.23
N GLN A 157 3.44 15.07 12.63
CA GLN A 157 2.03 15.01 13.02
C GLN A 157 1.42 13.64 12.72
N ALA A 158 1.69 13.08 11.54
CA ALA A 158 1.20 11.76 11.17
C ALA A 158 1.72 10.67 12.13
N VAL A 159 3.00 10.72 12.50
CA VAL A 159 3.59 9.80 13.49
C VAL A 159 2.88 9.93 14.85
N ARG A 160 2.56 11.14 15.32
CA ARG A 160 1.83 11.36 16.58
C ARG A 160 0.42 10.78 16.57
N VAL A 161 -0.24 10.72 15.42
CA VAL A 161 -1.55 10.06 15.27
C VAL A 161 -1.42 8.54 15.39
N VAL A 162 -0.32 8.00 14.88
CA VAL A 162 -0.03 6.55 14.91
C VAL A 162 0.46 6.10 16.29
N TRP A 163 1.07 6.99 17.08
CA TRP A 163 1.68 6.72 18.38
C TRP A 163 0.88 7.37 19.52
N PRO A 164 0.31 6.68 20.48
CA PRO A 164 0.26 5.30 20.90
C PRO A 164 -1.18 4.72 20.86
N PRO A 165 -1.46 3.46 21.09
CA PRO A 165 -0.70 2.52 21.93
C PRO A 165 -0.36 1.18 21.29
N THR A 166 -0.41 1.05 19.99
CA THR A 166 0.05 -0.19 19.34
C THR A 166 1.52 -0.05 18.99
N ARG A 167 2.35 -0.97 19.48
CA ARG A 167 3.77 -1.08 19.15
C ARG A 167 3.96 -1.29 17.65
N ILE A 168 3.87 -0.22 16.89
CA ILE A 168 4.20 -0.23 15.47
C ILE A 168 5.72 -0.08 15.39
N CYS A 169 6.42 -1.19 15.19
CA CYS A 169 7.79 -1.14 14.77
C CYS A 169 7.80 -0.49 13.37
N LEU A 170 8.20 0.79 13.29
CA LEU A 170 8.50 1.43 12.01
C LEU A 170 9.69 0.68 11.43
N VAL A 171 9.42 -0.21 10.49
CA VAL A 171 10.50 -0.78 9.69
C VAL A 171 11.07 0.36 8.87
N SER A 172 12.35 0.66 9.08
CA SER A 172 13.06 1.65 8.29
C SER A 172 12.86 1.29 6.82
N ALA A 173 12.08 2.11 6.11
CA ALA A 173 12.16 2.10 4.67
C ALA A 173 13.59 2.53 4.34
N GLY A 174 14.42 1.57 3.96
CA GLY A 174 15.76 1.86 3.45
C GLY A 174 15.61 2.87 2.33
N VAL A 175 16.15 4.05 2.56
CA VAL A 175 16.35 5.09 1.56
C VAL A 175 17.56 4.72 0.74
#